data_e23affb643fa35006f2ff9621622283a
#
_entry.id   e23affb643fa35006f2ff9621622283a
#
_cell.length_a   1.000
_cell.length_b   1.000
_cell.length_c   1.000
_cell.angle_alpha   90.00
_cell.angle_beta   90.00
_cell.angle_gamma   90.00
#
_symmetry.space_group_name_H-M   'P 1'
#
loop_
_entity.id
_entity.type
_entity.pdbx_description
1 polymer ?
#
loop_
_entity_poly.entity_id
_entity_poly.type
_entity_poly.pdbx_seq_one_letter_code
_entity_poly.pdbx_strand_id
1 'polypeptide(L)'
;TTVNLFFDFVLVYGAAGFPRLGTAGAAWGSILGLGCGLLVYQITYWKERQRRKTIRAEEIRGLIYRIWKIYPSLLGQELLESTIFVFMVLAAVARLGAEDVAVYKLLDLVCGMLELPVYAYAVATQTYALQNHAAGKKAAVRSYEKAGIQLSGMIVLSVGMLCGIFQKEVFHWILSDEMIIARAGDYLWMIVLLVLVKIPYRIRLLYLQGIGKEGQVFWITAAASVLFGVGAFAA
;
A
#
# COMPACT_ATOMS: atom_id res chain seq x y z
N THR A 1 11.17 10.35 4.85
CA THR A 1 10.65 10.88 3.56
C THR A 1 11.42 12.11 3.09
N THR A 2 11.41 13.26 3.80
CA THR A 2 12.18 14.45 3.39
C THR A 2 13.69 14.18 3.38
N VAL A 3 14.17 13.46 4.40
CA VAL A 3 15.58 13.04 4.51
C VAL A 3 15.96 12.08 3.37
N ASN A 4 15.08 11.13 3.02
CA ASN A 4 15.28 10.24 1.88
C ASN A 4 15.40 11.05 0.58
N LEU A 5 14.43 11.94 0.30
CA LEU A 5 14.45 12.79 -0.90
C LEU A 5 15.73 13.64 -0.99
N PHE A 6 16.20 14.17 0.13
CA PHE A 6 17.46 14.91 0.20
C PHE A 6 18.66 14.05 -0.18
N PHE A 7 18.79 12.87 0.43
CA PHE A 7 19.90 11.97 0.13
C PHE A 7 19.80 11.37 -1.27
N ASP A 8 18.60 11.09 -1.78
CA ASP A 8 18.40 10.65 -3.16
C ASP A 8 18.92 11.71 -4.13
N PHE A 9 18.54 12.98 -3.94
CA PHE A 9 19.01 14.06 -4.78
C PHE A 9 20.54 14.21 -4.72
N VAL A 10 21.10 14.21 -3.51
CA VAL A 10 22.55 14.41 -3.31
C VAL A 10 23.36 13.26 -3.89
N LEU A 11 22.96 12.02 -3.68
CA LEU A 11 23.73 10.83 -4.06
C LEU A 11 23.49 10.40 -5.52
N VAL A 12 22.30 10.62 -6.07
CA VAL A 12 22.02 10.32 -7.49
C VAL A 12 22.74 11.29 -8.42
N TYR A 13 22.67 12.58 -8.11
CA TYR A 13 23.24 13.62 -8.97
C TYR A 13 24.66 14.03 -8.60
N GLY A 14 25.18 13.60 -7.44
CA GLY A 14 26.52 14.00 -6.98
C GLY A 14 26.56 15.46 -6.51
N ALA A 15 25.46 15.97 -5.92
CA ALA A 15 25.41 17.33 -5.40
C ALA A 15 26.21 17.49 -4.10
N ALA A 16 26.54 18.73 -3.72
CA ALA A 16 27.23 19.09 -2.48
C ALA A 16 28.58 18.36 -2.27
N GLY A 17 29.31 18.00 -3.35
CA GLY A 17 30.62 17.36 -3.26
C GLY A 17 30.60 15.83 -3.05
N PHE A 18 29.44 15.21 -3.07
CA PHE A 18 29.30 13.76 -3.00
C PHE A 18 29.53 13.11 -4.38
N PRO A 19 30.02 11.85 -4.43
CA PRO A 19 30.18 11.14 -5.69
C PRO A 19 28.82 10.86 -6.34
N ARG A 20 28.73 10.99 -7.66
CA ARG A 20 27.54 10.64 -8.42
C ARG A 20 27.39 9.12 -8.50
N LEU A 21 26.49 8.57 -7.72
CA LEU A 21 26.24 7.12 -7.61
C LEU A 21 25.10 6.62 -8.52
N GLY A 22 24.34 7.51 -9.18
CA GLY A 22 23.22 7.15 -10.04
C GLY A 22 22.18 6.30 -9.30
N THR A 23 21.80 5.16 -9.88
CA THR A 23 20.81 4.24 -9.28
C THR A 23 21.21 3.69 -7.91
N ALA A 24 22.50 3.45 -7.68
CA ALA A 24 23.02 3.06 -6.37
C ALA A 24 22.83 4.19 -5.34
N GLY A 25 22.91 5.46 -5.78
CA GLY A 25 22.63 6.62 -4.94
C GLY A 25 21.21 6.64 -4.37
N ALA A 26 20.21 6.27 -5.19
CA ALA A 26 18.82 6.16 -4.73
C ALA A 26 18.66 5.05 -3.67
N ALA A 27 19.33 3.90 -3.84
CA ALA A 27 19.30 2.84 -2.84
C ALA A 27 19.92 3.27 -1.50
N TRP A 28 21.08 3.93 -1.55
CA TRP A 28 21.73 4.47 -0.36
C TRP A 28 20.93 5.61 0.30
N GLY A 29 20.30 6.48 -0.50
CA GLY A 29 19.42 7.53 0.00
C GLY A 29 18.23 6.97 0.78
N SER A 30 17.63 5.89 0.27
CA SER A 30 16.55 5.18 0.95
C SER A 30 17.01 4.54 2.27
N ILE A 31 18.20 3.90 2.29
CA ILE A 31 18.77 3.31 3.51
C ILE A 31 19.04 4.39 4.56
N LEU A 32 19.66 5.50 4.16
CA LEU A 32 19.96 6.62 5.07
C LEU A 32 18.68 7.28 5.58
N GLY A 33 17.68 7.47 4.70
CA GLY A 33 16.37 8.02 5.09
C GLY A 33 15.64 7.17 6.12
N LEU A 34 15.62 5.84 5.93
CA LEU A 34 15.06 4.88 6.88
C LEU A 34 15.86 4.85 8.18
N GLY A 35 17.21 4.88 8.11
CA GLY A 35 18.10 4.92 9.27
C GLY A 35 17.85 6.14 10.13
N CYS A 36 17.72 7.33 9.55
CA CYS A 36 17.37 8.55 10.28
C CYS A 36 15.98 8.45 10.92
N GLY A 37 14.99 7.91 10.19
CA GLY A 37 13.66 7.65 10.74
C GLY A 37 13.71 6.71 11.96
N LEU A 38 14.45 5.61 11.83
CA LEU A 38 14.65 4.66 12.93
C LEU A 38 15.28 5.32 14.16
N LEU A 39 16.31 6.16 13.99
CA LEU A 39 16.94 6.88 15.09
C LEU A 39 15.95 7.80 15.82
N VAL A 40 15.12 8.55 15.08
CA VAL A 40 14.09 9.42 15.69
C VAL A 40 13.09 8.58 16.48
N TYR A 41 12.61 7.47 15.92
CA TYR A 41 11.71 6.56 16.65
C TYR A 41 12.38 5.96 17.88
N GLN A 42 13.66 5.57 17.79
CA GLN A 42 14.39 4.99 18.90
C GLN A 42 14.56 5.99 20.07
N ILE A 43 14.89 7.25 19.76
CA ILE A 43 15.01 8.31 20.76
C ILE A 43 13.66 8.57 21.44
N THR A 44 12.59 8.67 20.65
CA THR A 44 11.22 8.87 21.15
C THR A 44 10.78 7.70 22.02
N TYR A 45 11.04 6.46 21.56
CA TYR A 45 10.73 5.26 22.30
C TYR A 45 11.48 5.15 23.63
N TRP A 46 12.76 5.53 23.68
CA TRP A 46 13.55 5.53 24.92
C TRP A 46 12.98 6.50 25.95
N LYS A 47 12.58 7.69 25.52
CA LYS A 47 11.94 8.67 26.42
C LYS A 47 10.63 8.12 27.02
N GLU A 48 9.85 7.41 26.21
CA GLU A 48 8.57 6.84 26.65
C GLU A 48 8.76 5.56 27.48
N ARG A 49 9.77 4.74 27.20
CA ARG A 49 10.07 3.49 27.90
C ARG A 49 10.35 3.70 29.38
N GLN A 50 10.98 4.81 29.76
CA GLN A 50 11.25 5.11 31.19
C GLN A 50 9.97 5.24 32.03
N ARG A 51 8.81 5.43 31.40
CA ARG A 51 7.50 5.51 32.05
C ARG A 51 6.75 4.20 32.13
N ARG A 52 7.21 3.13 31.46
CA ARG A 52 6.50 1.85 31.37
C ARG A 52 6.99 0.81 32.38
N LYS A 53 6.05 0.04 32.94
CA LYS A 53 6.37 -1.11 33.80
C LYS A 53 7.12 -2.18 33.00
N THR A 54 8.10 -2.82 33.63
CA THR A 54 8.83 -3.95 33.07
C THR A 54 7.88 -5.11 32.84
N ILE A 55 7.79 -5.58 31.60
CA ILE A 55 6.97 -6.74 31.21
C ILE A 55 7.70 -8.01 31.68
N ARG A 56 6.99 -8.96 32.28
CA ARG A 56 7.57 -10.24 32.72
C ARG A 56 7.93 -11.11 31.52
N ALA A 57 8.99 -11.92 31.64
CA ALA A 57 9.46 -12.81 30.59
C ALA A 57 8.37 -13.81 30.10
N GLU A 58 7.50 -14.27 31.01
CA GLU A 58 6.37 -15.13 30.69
C GLU A 58 5.35 -14.47 29.77
N GLU A 59 5.06 -13.18 30.01
CA GLU A 59 4.17 -12.39 29.15
C GLU A 59 4.76 -12.19 27.75
N ILE A 60 6.07 -11.98 27.63
CA ILE A 60 6.79 -11.90 26.37
C ILE A 60 6.67 -13.21 25.59
N ARG A 61 6.86 -14.36 26.24
CA ARG A 61 6.73 -15.68 25.60
C ARG A 61 5.32 -15.92 25.06
N GLY A 62 4.30 -15.53 25.82
CA GLY A 62 2.91 -15.59 25.38
C GLY A 62 2.61 -14.69 24.17
N LEU A 63 3.19 -13.49 24.12
CA LEU A 63 3.07 -12.57 22.99
C LEU A 63 3.76 -13.13 21.74
N ILE A 64 4.98 -13.66 21.87
CA ILE A 64 5.71 -14.28 20.76
C ILE A 64 4.91 -15.45 20.18
N TYR A 65 4.35 -16.32 21.02
CA TYR A 65 3.53 -17.44 20.55
C TYR A 65 2.30 -16.97 19.76
N ARG A 66 1.61 -15.91 20.22
CA ARG A 66 0.47 -15.33 19.50
C ARG A 66 0.90 -14.76 18.14
N ILE A 67 2.01 -14.06 18.07
CA ILE A 67 2.56 -13.52 16.82
C ILE A 67 2.85 -14.67 15.84
N TRP A 68 3.54 -15.73 16.28
CA TRP A 68 3.84 -16.88 15.44
C TRP A 68 2.59 -17.58 14.90
N LYS A 69 1.50 -17.61 15.68
CA LYS A 69 0.23 -18.20 15.26
C LYS A 69 -0.47 -17.40 14.17
N ILE A 70 -0.38 -16.07 14.22
CA ILE A 70 -1.04 -15.14 13.28
C ILE A 70 -0.20 -14.95 12.01
N TYR A 71 1.12 -14.95 12.16
CA TYR A 71 2.08 -14.60 11.12
C TYR A 71 1.91 -15.38 9.80
N PRO A 72 1.70 -16.71 9.78
CA PRO A 72 1.56 -17.45 8.52
C PRO A 72 0.36 -16.99 7.68
N SER A 73 -0.76 -16.66 8.30
CA SER A 73 -1.95 -16.17 7.58
C SER A 73 -1.72 -14.79 6.97
N LEU A 74 -1.07 -13.88 7.71
CA LEU A 74 -0.73 -12.55 7.21
C LEU A 74 0.33 -12.61 6.11
N LEU A 75 1.39 -13.40 6.32
CA LEU A 75 2.43 -13.59 5.32
C LEU A 75 1.87 -14.24 4.05
N GLY A 76 1.06 -15.28 4.19
CA GLY A 76 0.44 -15.96 3.05
C GLY A 76 -0.47 -15.01 2.26
N GLN A 77 -1.24 -14.17 2.93
CA GLN A 77 -2.07 -13.16 2.28
C GLN A 77 -1.22 -12.13 1.53
N GLU A 78 -0.16 -11.60 2.17
CA GLU A 78 0.73 -10.63 1.55
C GLU A 78 1.43 -11.22 0.32
N LEU A 79 1.89 -12.46 0.39
CA LEU A 79 2.47 -13.16 -0.76
C LEU A 79 1.46 -13.35 -1.89
N LEU A 80 0.21 -13.65 -1.58
CA LEU A 80 -0.84 -13.78 -2.59
C LEU A 80 -1.14 -12.44 -3.26
N GLU A 81 -1.35 -11.37 -2.50
CA GLU A 81 -1.76 -10.06 -3.04
C GLU A 81 -0.62 -9.32 -3.74
N SER A 82 0.55 -9.22 -3.09
CA SER A 82 1.64 -8.36 -3.58
C SER A 82 2.63 -9.09 -4.48
N THR A 83 2.70 -10.42 -4.43
CA THR A 83 3.68 -11.18 -5.22
C THR A 83 2.98 -12.02 -6.28
N ILE A 84 2.22 -13.04 -5.88
CA ILE A 84 1.65 -14.01 -6.82
C ILE A 84 0.66 -13.34 -7.77
N PHE A 85 -0.27 -12.53 -7.24
CA PHE A 85 -1.27 -11.85 -8.05
C PHE A 85 -0.62 -10.86 -9.04
N VAL A 86 0.35 -10.05 -8.58
CA VAL A 86 1.06 -9.10 -9.44
C VAL A 86 1.83 -9.82 -10.54
N PHE A 87 2.52 -10.92 -10.24
CA PHE A 87 3.19 -11.72 -11.25
C PHE A 87 2.24 -12.36 -12.25
N MET A 88 1.08 -12.83 -11.81
CA MET A 88 0.06 -13.39 -12.70
C MET A 88 -0.49 -12.34 -13.67
N VAL A 89 -0.83 -11.15 -13.17
CA VAL A 89 -1.30 -10.04 -14.02
C VAL A 89 -0.21 -9.63 -14.99
N LEU A 90 1.03 -9.45 -14.53
CA LEU A 90 2.15 -9.07 -15.38
C LEU A 90 2.43 -10.14 -16.46
N ALA A 91 2.36 -11.43 -16.12
CA ALA A 91 2.55 -12.51 -17.07
C ALA A 91 1.42 -12.56 -18.11
N ALA A 92 0.18 -12.25 -17.74
CA ALA A 92 -0.93 -12.15 -18.66
C ALA A 92 -0.74 -10.97 -19.63
N VAL A 93 -0.40 -9.78 -19.12
CA VAL A 93 -0.17 -8.57 -19.93
C VAL A 93 1.07 -8.74 -20.84
N ALA A 94 2.12 -9.41 -20.37
CA ALA A 94 3.34 -9.65 -21.17
C ALA A 94 3.09 -10.48 -22.44
N ARG A 95 2.00 -11.25 -22.49
CA ARG A 95 1.59 -11.97 -23.70
C ARG A 95 1.08 -11.05 -24.82
N LEU A 96 0.64 -9.84 -24.47
CA LEU A 96 0.14 -8.85 -25.42
C LEU A 96 1.25 -8.07 -26.10
N GLY A 97 2.41 -7.91 -25.43
CA GLY A 97 3.59 -7.24 -25.96
C GLY A 97 4.23 -6.26 -25.00
N ALA A 98 5.40 -5.76 -25.39
CA ALA A 98 6.18 -4.85 -24.54
C ALA A 98 5.50 -3.48 -24.32
N GLU A 99 4.79 -2.98 -25.32
CA GLU A 99 4.04 -1.72 -25.23
C GLU A 99 2.91 -1.83 -24.20
N ASP A 100 2.16 -2.93 -24.20
CA ASP A 100 1.07 -3.15 -23.25
C ASP A 100 1.60 -3.29 -21.82
N VAL A 101 2.77 -3.90 -21.64
CA VAL A 101 3.47 -3.93 -20.35
C VAL A 101 3.83 -2.52 -19.89
N ALA A 102 4.31 -1.64 -20.79
CA ALA A 102 4.63 -0.26 -20.43
C ALA A 102 3.38 0.54 -20.05
N VAL A 103 2.28 0.41 -20.81
CA VAL A 103 0.97 1.01 -20.47
C VAL A 103 0.49 0.52 -19.11
N TYR A 104 0.54 -0.80 -18.86
CA TYR A 104 0.15 -1.39 -17.57
C TYR A 104 0.98 -0.81 -16.42
N LYS A 105 2.31 -0.72 -16.58
CA LYS A 105 3.19 -0.17 -15.53
C LYS A 105 2.93 1.29 -15.24
N LEU A 106 2.61 2.09 -16.25
CA LEU A 106 2.23 3.50 -16.07
C LEU A 106 0.91 3.61 -15.28
N LEU A 107 -0.08 2.80 -15.64
CA LEU A 107 -1.37 2.74 -14.93
C LEU A 107 -1.23 2.20 -13.50
N ASP A 108 -0.38 1.19 -13.27
CA ASP A 108 -0.08 0.61 -11.97
C ASP A 108 0.53 1.65 -11.02
N LEU A 109 1.43 2.50 -11.53
CA LEU A 109 2.00 3.61 -10.76
C LEU A 109 0.93 4.63 -10.33
N VAL A 110 0.05 5.03 -11.24
CA VAL A 110 -1.06 5.94 -10.92
C VAL A 110 -2.05 5.29 -9.94
N CYS A 111 -2.34 4.00 -10.11
CA CYS A 111 -3.14 3.22 -9.18
C CYS A 111 -2.54 3.27 -7.76
N GLY A 112 -1.24 3.02 -7.63
CA GLY A 112 -0.53 3.11 -6.36
C GLY A 112 -0.62 4.49 -5.71
N MET A 113 -0.49 5.57 -6.50
CA MET A 113 -0.67 6.93 -5.99
C MET A 113 -2.09 7.19 -5.46
N LEU A 114 -3.12 6.72 -6.17
CA LEU A 114 -4.51 6.83 -5.73
C LEU A 114 -4.83 5.96 -4.51
N GLU A 115 -4.13 4.86 -4.32
CA GLU A 115 -4.30 3.97 -3.15
C GLU A 115 -3.68 4.53 -1.86
N LEU A 116 -2.70 5.44 -1.91
CA LEU A 116 -2.06 6.00 -0.72
C LEU A 116 -3.06 6.61 0.28
N PRO A 117 -3.96 7.54 -0.11
CA PRO A 117 -4.95 8.07 0.81
C PRO A 117 -5.94 7.00 1.29
N VAL A 118 -6.29 6.03 0.44
CA VAL A 118 -7.16 4.91 0.83
C VAL A 118 -6.54 4.12 1.97
N TYR A 119 -5.27 3.77 1.85
CA TYR A 119 -4.54 3.05 2.88
C TYR A 119 -4.47 3.84 4.19
N ALA A 120 -4.15 5.13 4.12
CA ALA A 120 -4.08 6.00 5.29
C ALA A 120 -5.41 6.06 6.05
N TYR A 121 -6.53 6.27 5.34
CA TYR A 121 -7.86 6.25 5.95
C TYR A 121 -8.29 4.87 6.45
N ALA A 122 -7.90 3.81 5.76
CA ALA A 122 -8.20 2.45 6.19
C ALA A 122 -7.51 2.12 7.53
N VAL A 123 -6.25 2.49 7.71
CA VAL A 123 -5.51 2.33 8.98
C VAL A 123 -6.11 3.18 10.09
N ALA A 124 -6.46 4.43 9.82
CA ALA A 124 -7.13 5.30 10.80
C ALA A 124 -8.49 4.71 11.21
N THR A 125 -9.30 4.29 10.22
CA THR A 125 -10.61 3.66 10.47
C THR A 125 -10.46 2.38 11.28
N GLN A 126 -9.48 1.53 10.97
CA GLN A 126 -9.17 0.32 11.73
C GLN A 126 -8.90 0.65 13.20
N THR A 127 -8.04 1.63 13.47
CA THR A 127 -7.68 2.01 14.83
C THR A 127 -8.90 2.38 15.66
N TYR A 128 -9.75 3.29 15.16
CA TYR A 128 -10.98 3.71 15.86
C TYR A 128 -12.03 2.60 15.94
N ALA A 129 -12.18 1.81 14.86
CA ALA A 129 -13.11 0.69 14.85
C ALA A 129 -12.74 -0.38 15.88
N LEU A 130 -11.46 -0.72 16.02
CA LEU A 130 -10.98 -1.69 17.00
C LEU A 130 -11.15 -1.22 18.43
N GLN A 131 -10.89 0.06 18.73
CA GLN A 131 -11.12 0.65 20.06
C GLN A 131 -12.60 0.55 20.45
N ASN A 132 -13.51 0.87 19.52
CA ASN A 132 -14.95 0.80 19.76
C ASN A 132 -15.47 -0.65 19.77
N HIS A 133 -14.85 -1.55 19.01
CA HIS A 133 -15.15 -2.99 19.07
C HIS A 133 -14.85 -3.55 20.46
N ALA A 134 -13.66 -3.26 20.99
CA ALA A 134 -13.26 -3.67 22.34
C ALA A 134 -14.19 -3.10 23.43
N ALA A 135 -14.75 -1.91 23.21
CA ALA A 135 -15.75 -1.29 24.08
C ALA A 135 -17.18 -1.79 23.86
N GLY A 136 -17.42 -2.75 22.96
CA GLY A 136 -18.74 -3.30 22.64
C GLY A 136 -19.67 -2.36 21.83
N LYS A 137 -19.17 -1.22 21.35
CA LYS A 137 -19.93 -0.18 20.65
C LYS A 137 -20.10 -0.45 19.15
N LYS A 138 -20.90 -1.46 18.78
CA LYS A 138 -21.09 -1.89 17.38
C LYS A 138 -21.58 -0.78 16.43
N ALA A 139 -22.44 0.13 16.92
CA ALA A 139 -22.93 1.24 16.11
C ALA A 139 -21.81 2.22 15.75
N ALA A 140 -20.91 2.52 16.68
CA ALA A 140 -19.75 3.37 16.42
C ALA A 140 -18.78 2.73 15.40
N VAL A 141 -18.54 1.41 15.47
CA VAL A 141 -17.72 0.68 14.47
C VAL A 141 -18.28 0.90 13.08
N ARG A 142 -19.58 0.69 12.86
CA ARG A 142 -20.22 0.91 11.55
C ARG A 142 -20.12 2.37 11.06
N SER A 143 -20.23 3.33 11.99
CA SER A 143 -20.10 4.74 11.65
C SER A 143 -18.69 5.09 11.18
N TYR A 144 -17.65 4.56 11.82
CA TYR A 144 -16.25 4.76 11.38
C TYR A 144 -15.97 4.08 10.06
N GLU A 145 -16.45 2.86 9.81
CA GLU A 145 -16.32 2.20 8.51
C GLU A 145 -16.97 3.03 7.41
N LYS A 146 -18.20 3.51 7.62
CA LYS A 146 -18.92 4.34 6.65
C LYS A 146 -18.17 5.64 6.37
N ALA A 147 -17.73 6.34 7.42
CA ALA A 147 -16.95 7.57 7.28
C ALA A 147 -15.63 7.34 6.53
N GLY A 148 -14.91 6.27 6.84
CA GLY A 148 -13.68 5.90 6.13
C GLY A 148 -13.91 5.65 4.64
N ILE A 149 -14.98 4.91 4.28
CA ILE A 149 -15.36 4.66 2.88
C ILE A 149 -15.70 5.98 2.17
N GLN A 150 -16.51 6.83 2.79
CA GLN A 150 -16.93 8.10 2.19
C GLN A 150 -15.76 9.06 1.99
N LEU A 151 -14.91 9.26 3.00
CA LEU A 151 -13.75 10.15 2.92
C LEU A 151 -12.74 9.66 1.89
N SER A 152 -12.40 8.38 1.90
CA SER A 152 -11.52 7.78 0.90
C SER A 152 -12.10 7.94 -0.51
N GLY A 153 -13.40 7.67 -0.68
CA GLY A 153 -14.09 7.80 -1.96
C GLY A 153 -14.08 9.23 -2.50
N MET A 154 -14.35 10.21 -1.65
CA MET A 154 -14.31 11.64 -2.05
C MET A 154 -12.90 12.04 -2.52
N ILE A 155 -11.86 11.62 -1.80
CA ILE A 155 -10.48 11.96 -2.18
C ILE A 155 -10.09 11.26 -3.47
N VAL A 156 -10.38 9.97 -3.62
CA VAL A 156 -10.06 9.22 -4.84
C VAL A 156 -10.78 9.83 -6.05
N LEU A 157 -12.06 10.19 -5.91
CA LEU A 157 -12.80 10.86 -6.97
C LEU A 157 -12.20 12.23 -7.31
N SER A 158 -11.88 13.05 -6.30
CA SER A 158 -11.29 14.38 -6.53
C SER A 158 -9.94 14.29 -7.21
N VAL A 159 -9.04 13.43 -6.71
CA VAL A 159 -7.70 13.25 -7.30
C VAL A 159 -7.81 12.56 -8.65
N GLY A 160 -8.69 11.56 -8.81
CA GLY A 160 -8.94 10.89 -10.08
C GLY A 160 -9.47 11.85 -11.16
N MET A 161 -10.38 12.76 -10.81
CA MET A 161 -10.84 13.82 -11.73
C MET A 161 -9.71 14.76 -12.13
N LEU A 162 -8.88 15.19 -11.16
CA LEU A 162 -7.72 16.03 -11.46
C LEU A 162 -6.73 15.31 -12.38
N CYS A 163 -6.42 14.04 -12.10
CA CYS A 163 -5.60 13.22 -13.00
C CYS A 163 -6.23 13.07 -14.39
N GLY A 164 -7.55 12.97 -14.49
CA GLY A 164 -8.26 12.89 -15.77
C GLY A 164 -8.20 14.19 -16.58
N ILE A 165 -8.32 15.35 -15.90
CA ILE A 165 -8.22 16.68 -16.55
C ILE A 165 -6.78 16.94 -17.02
N PHE A 166 -5.80 16.62 -16.18
CA PHE A 166 -4.37 16.85 -16.44
C PHE A 166 -3.63 15.57 -16.83
N GLN A 167 -4.31 14.62 -17.48
CA GLN A 167 -3.74 13.28 -17.74
C GLN A 167 -2.44 13.33 -18.54
N LYS A 168 -2.35 14.21 -19.56
CA LYS A 168 -1.16 14.34 -20.38
C LYS A 168 0.02 14.84 -19.56
N GLU A 169 -0.18 15.90 -18.80
CA GLU A 169 0.87 16.49 -17.94
C GLU A 169 1.34 15.51 -16.88
N VAL A 170 0.40 14.80 -16.21
CA VAL A 170 0.74 13.80 -15.20
C VAL A 170 1.56 12.66 -15.80
N PHE A 171 1.17 12.15 -16.96
CA PHE A 171 1.89 11.06 -17.61
C PHE A 171 3.22 11.52 -18.20
N HIS A 172 3.33 12.72 -18.74
CA HIS A 172 4.58 13.30 -19.24
C HIS A 172 5.65 13.47 -18.16
N TRP A 173 5.25 13.67 -16.91
CA TRP A 173 6.20 13.70 -15.80
C TRP A 173 6.86 12.34 -15.54
N ILE A 174 6.22 11.27 -15.97
CA ILE A 174 6.66 9.89 -15.71
C ILE A 174 7.35 9.32 -16.96
N LEU A 175 6.80 9.57 -18.14
CA LEU A 175 7.23 8.98 -19.40
C LEU A 175 7.15 10.03 -20.53
N SER A 176 8.05 9.90 -21.51
CA SER A 176 8.10 10.81 -22.68
C SER A 176 7.49 10.23 -23.96
N ASP A 177 7.01 8.97 -23.92
CA ASP A 177 6.46 8.28 -25.09
C ASP A 177 4.96 8.61 -25.24
N GLU A 178 4.66 9.44 -26.26
CA GLU A 178 3.32 9.93 -26.58
C GLU A 178 2.31 8.81 -26.86
N MET A 179 2.73 7.73 -27.51
CA MET A 179 1.84 6.63 -27.87
C MET A 179 1.38 5.86 -26.62
N ILE A 180 2.31 5.58 -25.71
CA ILE A 180 2.02 4.91 -24.45
C ILE A 180 1.14 5.81 -23.56
N ILE A 181 1.42 7.12 -23.53
CA ILE A 181 0.64 8.11 -22.77
C ILE A 181 -0.80 8.16 -23.27
N ALA A 182 -1.01 8.25 -24.57
CA ALA A 182 -2.36 8.29 -25.15
C ALA A 182 -3.15 7.03 -24.81
N ARG A 183 -2.56 5.84 -24.99
CA ARG A 183 -3.21 4.56 -24.65
C ARG A 183 -3.48 4.41 -23.14
N ALA A 184 -2.58 4.87 -22.29
CA ALA A 184 -2.82 4.86 -20.85
C ALA A 184 -3.96 5.81 -20.44
N GLY A 185 -4.08 6.96 -21.11
CA GLY A 185 -5.18 7.91 -20.91
C GLY A 185 -6.56 7.29 -21.11
N ASP A 186 -6.71 6.44 -22.11
CA ASP A 186 -7.98 5.75 -22.42
C ASP A 186 -8.44 4.83 -21.27
N TYR A 187 -7.50 4.29 -20.48
CA TYR A 187 -7.77 3.36 -19.39
C TYR A 187 -7.76 4.01 -17.99
N LEU A 188 -7.44 5.29 -17.86
CA LEU A 188 -7.32 5.98 -16.57
C LEU A 188 -8.60 5.89 -15.73
N TRP A 189 -9.77 6.04 -16.35
CA TRP A 189 -11.05 5.95 -15.65
C TRP A 189 -11.28 4.56 -15.03
N MET A 190 -10.79 3.49 -15.68
CA MET A 190 -10.88 2.12 -15.16
C MET A 190 -10.06 1.97 -13.86
N ILE A 191 -8.89 2.63 -13.79
CA ILE A 191 -8.07 2.65 -12.57
C ILE A 191 -8.78 3.37 -11.43
N VAL A 192 -9.39 4.52 -11.72
CA VAL A 192 -10.17 5.24 -10.70
C VAL A 192 -11.31 4.37 -10.17
N LEU A 193 -12.06 3.71 -11.08
CA LEU A 193 -13.13 2.79 -10.69
C LEU A 193 -12.60 1.60 -9.87
N LEU A 194 -11.49 1.00 -10.29
CA LEU A 194 -10.83 -0.09 -9.57
C LEU A 194 -10.48 0.32 -8.14
N VAL A 195 -9.87 1.49 -7.95
CA VAL A 195 -9.51 1.99 -6.62
C VAL A 195 -10.76 2.25 -5.78
N LEU A 196 -11.82 2.82 -6.36
CA LEU A 196 -13.09 3.02 -5.66
C LEU A 196 -13.69 1.70 -5.14
N VAL A 197 -13.65 0.65 -5.94
CA VAL A 197 -14.13 -0.70 -5.54
C VAL A 197 -13.23 -1.30 -4.45
N LYS A 198 -11.93 -1.03 -4.49
CA LYS A 198 -10.97 -1.50 -3.46
C LYS A 198 -11.18 -0.83 -2.09
N ILE A 199 -11.78 0.38 -2.00
CA ILE A 199 -11.95 1.10 -0.72
C ILE A 199 -12.68 0.25 0.34
N PRO A 200 -13.92 -0.20 0.12
CA PRO A 200 -14.64 -0.99 1.12
C PRO A 200 -13.96 -2.33 1.41
N TYR A 201 -13.30 -2.92 0.41
CA TYR A 201 -12.51 -4.13 0.59
C TYR A 201 -11.36 -3.88 1.57
N ARG A 202 -10.52 -2.87 1.34
CA ARG A 202 -9.34 -2.58 2.17
C ARG A 202 -9.72 -2.22 3.61
N ILE A 203 -10.75 -1.41 3.82
CA ILE A 203 -11.22 -1.00 5.15
C ILE A 203 -11.70 -2.22 5.95
N ARG A 204 -12.52 -3.07 5.34
CA ARG A 204 -13.06 -4.27 6.01
C ARG A 204 -11.99 -5.33 6.25
N LEU A 205 -11.05 -5.49 5.32
CA LEU A 205 -9.92 -6.39 5.45
C LEU A 205 -9.08 -6.06 6.69
N LEU A 206 -8.64 -4.81 6.83
CA LEU A 206 -7.85 -4.37 7.98
C LEU A 206 -8.62 -4.51 9.29
N TYR A 207 -9.93 -4.21 9.30
CA TYR A 207 -10.77 -4.41 10.48
C TYR A 207 -10.86 -5.88 10.88
N LEU A 208 -11.11 -6.79 9.92
CA LEU A 208 -11.19 -8.24 10.20
C LEU A 208 -9.86 -8.80 10.72
N GLN A 209 -8.73 -8.37 10.15
CA GLN A 209 -7.41 -8.73 10.66
C GLN A 209 -7.22 -8.24 12.10
N GLY A 210 -7.62 -7.02 12.40
CA GLY A 210 -7.48 -6.43 13.72
C GLY A 210 -8.32 -7.10 14.82
N ILE A 211 -9.45 -7.73 14.48
CA ILE A 211 -10.27 -8.50 15.44
C ILE A 211 -9.89 -9.98 15.52
N GLY A 212 -8.76 -10.39 14.95
CA GLY A 212 -8.25 -11.76 15.03
C GLY A 212 -8.89 -12.73 14.03
N LYS A 213 -9.41 -12.24 12.89
CA LYS A 213 -9.99 -13.04 11.81
C LYS A 213 -9.07 -13.14 10.59
N GLU A 214 -7.78 -13.00 10.78
CA GLU A 214 -6.75 -13.05 9.74
C GLU A 214 -6.79 -14.34 8.91
N GLY A 215 -7.10 -15.47 9.53
CA GLY A 215 -7.25 -16.74 8.82
C GLY A 215 -8.44 -16.75 7.84
N GLN A 216 -9.57 -16.10 8.19
CA GLN A 216 -10.70 -15.97 7.28
C GLN A 216 -10.35 -15.06 6.11
N VAL A 217 -9.66 -13.95 6.38
CA VAL A 217 -9.19 -13.02 5.36
C VAL A 217 -8.25 -13.72 4.38
N PHE A 218 -7.28 -14.51 4.88
CA PHE A 218 -6.38 -15.30 4.05
C PHE A 218 -7.15 -16.22 3.08
N TRP A 219 -8.12 -16.98 3.56
CA TRP A 219 -8.88 -17.89 2.70
C TRP A 219 -9.76 -17.19 1.67
N ILE A 220 -10.35 -16.03 2.03
CA ILE A 220 -11.10 -15.20 1.07
C ILE A 220 -10.17 -14.68 -0.02
N THR A 221 -9.00 -14.17 0.34
CA THR A 221 -8.00 -13.69 -0.63
C THR A 221 -7.48 -14.82 -1.50
N ALA A 222 -7.19 -15.99 -0.93
CA ALA A 222 -6.73 -17.16 -1.66
C ALA A 222 -7.78 -17.62 -2.68
N ALA A 223 -9.05 -17.72 -2.29
CA ALA A 223 -10.14 -18.08 -3.18
C ALA A 223 -10.30 -17.08 -4.34
N ALA A 224 -10.25 -15.78 -4.05
CA ALA A 224 -10.31 -14.73 -5.07
C ALA A 224 -9.12 -14.81 -6.05
N SER A 225 -7.91 -15.03 -5.55
CA SER A 225 -6.69 -15.18 -6.39
C SER A 225 -6.74 -16.40 -7.29
N VAL A 226 -7.25 -17.52 -6.79
CA VAL A 226 -7.43 -18.74 -7.60
C VAL A 226 -8.47 -18.52 -8.70
N LEU A 227 -9.62 -17.93 -8.37
CA LEU A 227 -10.67 -17.62 -9.36
C LEU A 227 -10.16 -16.70 -10.47
N PHE A 228 -9.41 -15.66 -10.06
CA PHE A 228 -8.78 -14.76 -11.04
C PHE A 228 -7.76 -15.50 -11.91
N GLY A 229 -6.88 -16.32 -11.30
CA GLY A 229 -5.87 -17.08 -12.02
C GLY A 229 -6.47 -18.02 -13.06
N VAL A 230 -7.50 -18.77 -12.68
CA VAL A 230 -8.22 -19.64 -13.62
C VAL A 230 -8.84 -18.82 -14.75
N GLY A 231 -9.49 -17.70 -14.45
CA GLY A 231 -10.09 -16.83 -15.47
C GLY A 231 -9.06 -16.19 -16.42
N ALA A 232 -7.94 -15.73 -15.89
CA ALA A 232 -6.91 -15.03 -16.69
C ALA A 232 -6.07 -15.96 -17.59
N PHE A 233 -6.00 -17.26 -17.28
CA PHE A 233 -5.21 -18.23 -18.06
C PHE A 233 -6.08 -19.23 -18.84
N ALA A 234 -7.40 -19.24 -18.62
CA ALA A 234 -8.35 -20.04 -19.39
C ALA A 234 -8.90 -19.30 -20.63
N ALA A 235 -8.75 -17.98 -20.70
CA ALA A 235 -9.07 -17.10 -21.82
C ALA A 235 -7.87 -16.94 -22.75
#